data_8968a573e77224a31be2999d409f65d1
#
_entry.id   8968a573e77224a31be2999d409f65d1
#
_cell.length_a   1.000
_cell.length_b   1.000
_cell.length_c   1.000
_cell.angle_alpha   90.00
_cell.angle_beta   90.00
_cell.angle_gamma   90.00
#
_symmetry.space_group_name_H-M   'P 1'
#
loop_
_entity.id
_entity.type
_entity.pdbx_description
1 polymer ?
#
loop_
_entity_poly.entity_id
_entity_poly.type
_entity_poly.pdbx_seq_one_letter_code
_entity_poly.pdbx_strand_id
1 'polypeptide(L)'
;MQVQHRMTAFTTTSLPRHAIGAAILTLILCTPALSQTAVPPVAPAASLSGPRLGFTFLSDGIIRKLNDDASINVSPVVSQFGWQFEKQFYSTENGPTAVTEWVVLVGGLEQGVVLPSVSWLVGMRTMKGAEFGIGPNITPVGAALAVAAGMTFRAGGLNVPVNVAVVPSKSGVRVSLLAGFNTRR
;
A
#
# COMPACT_ATOMS: atom_id res chain seq x y z
N MET A 1 -0.74 -82.49 -3.77
CA MET A 1 -1.67 -81.59 -3.13
C MET A 1 -1.02 -80.22 -3.09
N GLN A 2 -1.27 -79.41 -4.17
CA GLN A 2 -0.66 -78.08 -4.33
C GLN A 2 -1.72 -77.03 -4.00
N VAL A 3 -1.41 -76.20 -3.03
CA VAL A 3 -2.22 -75.03 -2.64
C VAL A 3 -1.69 -73.84 -3.42
N GLN A 4 -2.49 -73.30 -4.35
CA GLN A 4 -2.20 -72.06 -5.05
C GLN A 4 -2.64 -70.89 -4.22
N HIS A 5 -1.69 -70.04 -3.81
CA HIS A 5 -1.95 -68.69 -3.28
C HIS A 5 -2.26 -67.73 -4.40
N ARG A 6 -3.50 -67.23 -4.46
CA ARG A 6 -3.88 -66.10 -5.31
C ARG A 6 -3.44 -64.80 -4.63
N MET A 7 -2.48 -64.10 -5.22
CA MET A 7 -2.16 -62.73 -4.91
C MET A 7 -3.20 -61.84 -5.60
N THR A 8 -3.99 -61.11 -4.82
CA THR A 8 -4.85 -60.01 -5.33
C THR A 8 -3.99 -58.75 -5.45
N ALA A 9 -3.79 -58.25 -6.67
CA ALA A 9 -3.13 -57.01 -6.93
C ALA A 9 -4.08 -55.83 -6.58
N PHE A 10 -3.66 -55.01 -5.64
CA PHE A 10 -4.30 -53.71 -5.39
C PHE A 10 -3.84 -52.71 -6.45
N THR A 11 -4.76 -52.33 -7.35
CA THR A 11 -4.56 -51.25 -8.31
C THR A 11 -4.80 -49.90 -7.59
N THR A 12 -3.75 -49.20 -7.27
CA THR A 12 -3.81 -47.83 -6.83
C THR A 12 -4.09 -46.93 -8.02
N THR A 13 -5.33 -46.47 -8.14
CA THR A 13 -5.73 -45.45 -9.13
C THR A 13 -5.22 -44.08 -8.65
N SER A 14 -4.15 -43.59 -9.28
CA SER A 14 -3.65 -42.24 -9.06
C SER A 14 -4.60 -41.24 -9.74
N LEU A 15 -5.27 -40.42 -8.98
CA LEU A 15 -6.06 -39.29 -9.47
C LEU A 15 -5.13 -38.26 -10.17
N PRO A 16 -5.49 -37.80 -11.37
CA PRO A 16 -4.66 -36.83 -12.08
C PRO A 16 -4.58 -35.48 -11.32
N ARG A 17 -3.37 -35.01 -11.13
CA ARG A 17 -3.05 -33.75 -10.40
C ARG A 17 -3.83 -32.53 -10.92
N HIS A 18 -4.36 -32.56 -12.11
CA HIS A 18 -5.15 -31.49 -12.73
C HIS A 18 -6.59 -31.38 -12.19
N ALA A 19 -7.14 -32.44 -11.60
CA ALA A 19 -8.50 -32.42 -11.06
C ALA A 19 -8.61 -31.60 -9.75
N ILE A 20 -7.54 -31.51 -8.98
CA ILE A 20 -7.51 -30.76 -7.72
C ILE A 20 -7.47 -29.25 -7.99
N GLY A 21 -6.77 -28.80 -9.02
CA GLY A 21 -6.71 -27.37 -9.40
C GLY A 21 -8.03 -26.82 -9.90
N ALA A 22 -8.80 -27.63 -10.64
CA ALA A 22 -10.11 -27.24 -11.16
C ALA A 22 -11.18 -27.13 -10.05
N ALA A 23 -11.12 -28.00 -9.05
CA ALA A 23 -12.06 -27.98 -7.91
C ALA A 23 -11.87 -26.75 -7.01
N ILE A 24 -10.62 -26.29 -6.82
CA ILE A 24 -10.33 -25.11 -6.01
C ILE A 24 -10.75 -23.83 -6.74
N LEU A 25 -10.58 -23.76 -8.06
CA LEU A 25 -11.00 -22.61 -8.86
C LEU A 25 -12.53 -22.46 -8.91
N THR A 26 -13.25 -23.57 -8.93
CA THR A 26 -14.73 -23.56 -8.96
C THR A 26 -15.33 -23.16 -7.61
N LEU A 27 -14.65 -23.43 -6.49
CA LEU A 27 -15.11 -23.04 -5.16
C LEU A 27 -15.01 -21.53 -4.91
N ILE A 28 -14.06 -20.84 -5.57
CA ILE A 28 -13.86 -19.38 -5.44
C ILE A 28 -14.93 -18.60 -6.23
N LEU A 29 -15.54 -19.21 -7.26
CA LEU A 29 -16.55 -18.55 -8.09
C LEU A 29 -18.01 -18.70 -7.57
N CYS A 30 -18.24 -19.56 -6.58
CA CYS A 30 -19.55 -19.76 -5.95
C CYS A 30 -19.69 -18.99 -4.62
N THR A 31 -19.28 -17.72 -4.55
CA THR A 31 -19.72 -16.86 -3.46
C THR A 31 -21.16 -16.45 -3.71
N PRO A 32 -22.13 -16.73 -2.78
CA PRO A 32 -23.47 -16.22 -2.90
C PRO A 32 -23.39 -14.70 -2.96
N ALA A 33 -24.03 -14.10 -3.97
CA ALA A 33 -24.27 -12.66 -4.01
C ALA A 33 -25.11 -12.30 -2.80
N LEU A 34 -24.45 -11.93 -1.69
CA LEU A 34 -25.13 -11.32 -0.56
C LEU A 34 -25.78 -10.05 -1.10
N SER A 35 -27.11 -10.03 -1.08
CA SER A 35 -27.90 -8.86 -1.43
C SER A 35 -27.35 -7.66 -0.64
N GLN A 36 -26.62 -6.77 -1.33
CA GLN A 36 -26.14 -5.55 -0.73
C GLN A 36 -27.38 -4.70 -0.44
N THR A 37 -27.79 -4.69 0.81
CA THR A 37 -28.72 -3.69 1.31
C THR A 37 -28.09 -2.34 0.96
N ALA A 38 -28.75 -1.57 0.12
CA ALA A 38 -28.26 -0.23 -0.26
C ALA A 38 -28.08 0.59 1.01
N VAL A 39 -26.83 0.74 1.44
CA VAL A 39 -26.48 1.65 2.53
C VAL A 39 -26.78 3.05 2.01
N PRO A 40 -27.58 3.87 2.72
CA PRO A 40 -27.85 5.23 2.28
C PRO A 40 -26.54 5.98 2.04
N PRO A 41 -26.45 6.82 0.99
CA PRO A 41 -25.22 7.52 0.68
C PRO A 41 -24.85 8.44 1.85
N VAL A 42 -23.81 8.05 2.58
CA VAL A 42 -23.18 8.90 3.60
C VAL A 42 -22.53 10.06 2.88
N ALA A 43 -22.73 11.28 3.39
CA ALA A 43 -22.10 12.47 2.83
C ALA A 43 -20.59 12.23 2.66
N PRO A 44 -20.03 12.48 1.45
CA PRO A 44 -18.63 12.18 1.20
C PRO A 44 -17.76 12.93 2.19
N ALA A 45 -16.98 12.20 2.98
CA ALA A 45 -15.95 12.81 3.81
C ALA A 45 -14.99 13.56 2.88
N ALA A 46 -14.43 14.70 3.33
CA ALA A 46 -13.57 15.53 2.48
C ALA A 46 -12.37 14.72 1.96
N SER A 47 -12.20 14.66 0.63
CA SER A 47 -11.00 14.07 0.02
C SER A 47 -9.78 14.91 0.41
N LEU A 48 -8.70 14.25 0.83
CA LEU A 48 -7.42 14.88 1.14
C LEU A 48 -6.43 14.84 -0.03
N SER A 49 -6.92 14.69 -1.25
CA SER A 49 -6.09 14.84 -2.46
C SER A 49 -5.46 16.23 -2.50
N GLY A 50 -4.17 16.29 -2.82
CA GLY A 50 -3.47 17.58 -2.90
C GLY A 50 -1.95 17.43 -2.89
N PRO A 51 -1.24 18.59 -2.94
CA PRO A 51 0.22 18.60 -2.91
C PRO A 51 0.77 18.08 -1.60
N ARG A 52 1.95 17.46 -1.68
CA ARG A 52 2.73 16.95 -0.56
C ARG A 52 4.15 17.46 -0.67
N LEU A 53 4.67 17.93 0.45
CA LEU A 53 6.04 18.42 0.61
C LEU A 53 6.63 17.80 1.88
N GLY A 54 7.91 17.52 1.89
CA GLY A 54 8.57 17.00 3.07
C GLY A 54 9.96 16.49 2.84
N PHE A 55 10.39 15.62 3.73
CA PHE A 55 11.75 15.06 3.73
C PHE A 55 11.69 13.55 3.92
N THR A 56 12.66 12.88 3.32
CA THR A 56 12.90 11.45 3.54
C THR A 56 14.30 11.25 4.09
N PHE A 57 14.37 10.52 5.18
CA PHE A 57 15.61 10.06 5.80
C PHE A 57 15.94 8.68 5.23
N LEU A 58 17.14 8.56 4.67
CA LEU A 58 17.67 7.34 4.07
C LEU A 58 18.70 6.71 5.00
N SER A 59 18.57 5.42 5.28
CA SER A 59 19.63 4.68 5.98
C SER A 59 20.82 4.44 5.06
N ASP A 60 22.01 4.22 5.63
CA ASP A 60 23.25 4.01 4.90
C ASP A 60 23.18 2.89 3.86
N GLY A 61 22.42 1.82 4.16
CA GLY A 61 22.24 0.73 3.22
C GLY A 61 21.48 1.13 1.96
N ILE A 62 20.50 2.05 2.06
CA ILE A 62 19.79 2.62 0.92
C ILE A 62 20.73 3.52 0.11
N ILE A 63 21.53 4.34 0.79
CA ILE A 63 22.49 5.26 0.14
C ILE A 63 23.53 4.45 -0.66
N ARG A 64 24.11 3.41 -0.05
CA ARG A 64 25.04 2.51 -0.76
C ARG A 64 24.38 1.88 -1.98
N LYS A 65 23.15 1.38 -1.85
CA LYS A 65 22.44 0.76 -2.96
C LYS A 65 22.15 1.74 -4.11
N LEU A 66 21.83 3.01 -3.82
CA LEU A 66 21.65 4.05 -4.82
C LEU A 66 22.95 4.34 -5.55
N ASN A 67 24.07 4.36 -4.82
CA ASN A 67 25.40 4.58 -5.41
C ASN A 67 25.83 3.39 -6.28
N ASP A 68 25.71 2.17 -5.76
CA ASP A 68 26.23 0.96 -6.42
C ASP A 68 25.39 0.56 -7.65
N ASP A 69 24.06 0.61 -7.54
CA ASP A 69 23.14 0.12 -8.59
C ASP A 69 22.82 1.22 -9.64
N ALA A 70 22.80 2.49 -9.23
CA ALA A 70 22.35 3.60 -10.07
C ALA A 70 23.37 4.72 -10.24
N SER A 71 24.55 4.64 -9.61
CA SER A 71 25.56 5.68 -9.57
C SER A 71 25.02 7.04 -9.07
N ILE A 72 24.03 6.98 -8.17
CA ILE A 72 23.38 8.16 -7.60
C ILE A 72 23.94 8.39 -6.20
N ASN A 73 24.68 9.50 -6.03
CA ASN A 73 25.21 9.91 -4.74
C ASN A 73 24.24 10.89 -4.07
N VAL A 74 23.74 10.53 -2.90
CA VAL A 74 22.76 11.34 -2.15
C VAL A 74 23.14 11.46 -0.69
N SER A 75 22.73 12.57 -0.08
CA SER A 75 22.81 12.76 1.37
C SER A 75 21.74 11.92 2.10
N PRO A 76 21.93 11.65 3.39
CA PRO A 76 20.96 10.89 4.20
C PRO A 76 19.58 11.53 4.28
N VAL A 77 19.46 12.81 4.02
CA VAL A 77 18.20 13.56 4.01
C VAL A 77 17.93 14.10 2.63
N VAL A 78 16.76 13.78 2.10
CA VAL A 78 16.32 14.16 0.77
C VAL A 78 15.00 14.91 0.88
N SER A 79 14.89 16.10 0.29
CA SER A 79 13.61 16.79 0.15
C SER A 79 12.72 16.04 -0.84
N GLN A 80 11.42 16.05 -0.59
CA GLN A 80 10.43 15.46 -1.49
C GLN A 80 9.26 16.39 -1.72
N PHE A 81 8.74 16.38 -2.94
CA PHE A 81 7.49 17.02 -3.28
C PHE A 81 6.71 16.16 -4.27
N GLY A 82 5.41 16.36 -4.31
CA GLY A 82 4.56 15.64 -5.23
C GLY A 82 3.09 15.79 -4.91
N TRP A 83 2.34 14.76 -5.21
CA TRP A 83 0.88 14.78 -5.10
C TRP A 83 0.34 13.49 -4.50
N GLN A 84 -0.67 13.62 -3.63
CA GLN A 84 -1.49 12.52 -3.15
C GLN A 84 -2.86 12.60 -3.81
N PHE A 85 -3.29 11.48 -4.38
CA PHE A 85 -4.65 11.26 -4.88
C PHE A 85 -5.35 10.30 -3.93
N GLU A 86 -6.49 10.69 -3.43
CA GLU A 86 -7.27 9.91 -2.49
C GLU A 86 -8.64 9.58 -3.06
N LYS A 87 -9.07 8.34 -2.85
CA LYS A 87 -10.43 7.90 -3.13
C LYS A 87 -10.97 7.16 -1.90
N GLN A 88 -12.13 7.61 -1.44
CA GLN A 88 -12.87 6.92 -0.41
C GLN A 88 -13.74 5.84 -1.05
N PHE A 89 -13.79 4.66 -0.44
CA PHE A 89 -14.59 3.56 -0.95
C PHE A 89 -15.58 3.01 0.08
N TYR A 90 -15.44 3.37 1.34
CA TYR A 90 -16.37 3.01 2.39
C TYR A 90 -16.34 4.06 3.51
N SER A 91 -17.53 4.45 4.01
CA SER A 91 -17.67 5.36 5.15
C SER A 91 -18.88 4.98 5.96
N THR A 92 -18.79 5.11 7.29
CA THR A 92 -19.93 4.93 8.21
C THR A 92 -20.29 6.30 8.81
N GLU A 93 -21.57 6.51 9.14
CA GLU A 93 -22.08 7.79 9.65
C GLU A 93 -21.32 8.32 10.87
N ASN A 94 -20.91 7.44 11.78
CA ASN A 94 -20.19 7.77 13.02
C ASN A 94 -18.92 6.93 13.20
N GLY A 95 -18.29 6.48 12.11
CA GLY A 95 -17.16 5.57 12.14
C GLY A 95 -16.00 6.00 11.23
N PRO A 96 -15.00 5.15 11.13
CA PRO A 96 -13.87 5.40 10.24
C PRO A 96 -14.27 5.31 8.77
N THR A 97 -13.55 6.06 7.95
CA THR A 97 -13.64 6.03 6.49
C THR A 97 -12.50 5.20 5.93
N ALA A 98 -12.79 4.22 5.08
CA ALA A 98 -11.78 3.47 4.35
C ALA A 98 -11.39 4.23 3.08
N VAL A 99 -10.08 4.37 2.87
CA VAL A 99 -9.50 5.15 1.80
C VAL A 99 -8.46 4.35 1.02
N THR A 100 -8.32 4.66 -0.25
CA THR A 100 -7.17 4.27 -1.05
C THR A 100 -6.45 5.52 -1.53
N GLU A 101 -5.12 5.48 -1.50
CA GLU A 101 -4.27 6.63 -1.76
C GLU A 101 -3.15 6.28 -2.73
N TRP A 102 -2.97 7.11 -3.73
CA TRP A 102 -1.78 7.12 -4.57
C TRP A 102 -0.93 8.32 -4.16
N VAL A 103 0.28 8.06 -3.74
CA VAL A 103 1.25 9.10 -3.36
C VAL A 103 2.40 9.05 -4.35
N VAL A 104 2.49 10.06 -5.19
CA VAL A 104 3.53 10.21 -6.22
C VAL A 104 4.46 11.34 -5.80
N LEU A 105 5.72 11.02 -5.56
CA LEU A 105 6.72 11.97 -5.08
C LEU A 105 7.96 11.95 -5.95
N VAL A 106 8.64 13.09 -5.99
CA VAL A 106 9.98 13.26 -6.55
C VAL A 106 10.86 13.89 -5.48
N GLY A 107 12.03 13.31 -5.25
CA GLY A 107 12.99 13.81 -4.26
C GLY A 107 14.38 14.04 -4.86
N GLY A 108 15.24 14.70 -4.08
CA GLY A 108 16.66 14.88 -4.39
C GLY A 108 17.00 16.01 -5.34
N LEU A 109 16.04 16.83 -5.77
CA LEU A 109 16.29 17.92 -6.71
C LEU A 109 17.28 18.94 -6.15
N GLU A 110 17.28 19.17 -4.84
CA GLU A 110 18.26 20.03 -4.15
C GLU A 110 19.70 19.49 -4.21
N GLN A 111 19.85 18.21 -4.56
CA GLN A 111 21.14 17.53 -4.70
C GLN A 111 21.48 17.22 -6.17
N GLY A 112 20.70 17.76 -7.10
CA GLY A 112 20.88 17.53 -8.54
C GLY A 112 20.50 16.13 -9.02
N VAL A 113 19.75 15.37 -8.22
CA VAL A 113 19.28 14.01 -8.55
C VAL A 113 17.75 13.95 -8.59
N VAL A 114 17.23 12.97 -9.32
CA VAL A 114 15.79 12.72 -9.43
C VAL A 114 15.49 11.35 -8.88
N LEU A 115 14.82 11.32 -7.72
CA LEU A 115 14.42 10.09 -7.01
C LEU A 115 12.90 9.96 -7.01
N PRO A 116 12.31 9.29 -8.01
CA PRO A 116 10.87 9.06 -8.03
C PRO A 116 10.46 8.04 -6.97
N SER A 117 9.29 8.25 -6.39
CA SER A 117 8.67 7.33 -5.43
C SER A 117 7.16 7.29 -5.68
N VAL A 118 6.62 6.09 -5.85
CA VAL A 118 5.19 5.86 -6.02
C VAL A 118 4.72 4.89 -4.95
N SER A 119 3.76 5.31 -4.14
CA SER A 119 3.09 4.44 -3.16
C SER A 119 1.62 4.29 -3.50
N TRP A 120 1.10 3.08 -3.33
CA TRP A 120 -0.32 2.82 -3.31
C TRP A 120 -0.70 2.26 -1.95
N LEU A 121 -1.47 3.03 -1.18
CA LEU A 121 -1.83 2.70 0.18
C LEU A 121 -3.33 2.43 0.27
N VAL A 122 -3.68 1.45 1.09
CA VAL A 122 -5.04 1.22 1.56
C VAL A 122 -5.04 1.47 3.05
N GLY A 123 -6.01 2.23 3.52
CA GLY A 123 -6.01 2.67 4.90
C GLY A 123 -7.37 3.09 5.42
N MET A 124 -7.33 3.64 6.59
CA MET A 124 -8.50 4.16 7.29
C MET A 124 -8.21 5.55 7.87
N ARG A 125 -9.23 6.41 7.82
CA ARG A 125 -9.23 7.71 8.49
C ARG A 125 -10.32 7.75 9.55
N THR A 126 -9.97 8.18 10.73
CA THR A 126 -10.91 8.42 11.82
C THR A 126 -11.61 9.77 11.65
N MET A 127 -12.74 9.95 12.31
CA MET A 127 -13.46 11.25 12.33
C MET A 127 -12.63 12.38 12.94
N LYS A 128 -11.68 12.07 13.82
CA LYS A 128 -10.76 13.04 14.43
C LYS A 128 -9.58 13.43 13.52
N GLY A 129 -9.49 12.83 12.32
CA GLY A 129 -8.46 13.12 11.33
C GLY A 129 -7.18 12.29 11.47
N ALA A 130 -7.13 11.31 12.37
CA ALA A 130 -6.02 10.35 12.38
C ALA A 130 -6.17 9.37 11.22
N GLU A 131 -5.05 9.06 10.56
CA GLU A 131 -4.99 8.21 9.37
C GLU A 131 -3.95 7.12 9.54
N PHE A 132 -4.22 5.96 8.96
CA PHE A 132 -3.30 4.84 8.88
C PHE A 132 -3.44 4.21 7.50
N GLY A 133 -2.31 3.86 6.89
CA GLY A 133 -2.30 3.21 5.58
C GLY A 133 -1.13 2.25 5.45
N ILE A 134 -1.33 1.23 4.63
CA ILE A 134 -0.31 0.24 4.29
C ILE A 134 -0.42 -0.12 2.82
N GLY A 135 0.71 -0.36 2.17
CA GLY A 135 0.72 -0.78 0.78
C GLY A 135 2.09 -0.75 0.13
N PRO A 136 2.20 -1.15 -1.13
CA PRO A 136 3.45 -1.16 -1.87
C PRO A 136 3.97 0.26 -2.13
N ASN A 137 5.29 0.39 -2.05
CA ASN A 137 6.05 1.55 -2.47
C ASN A 137 7.12 1.12 -3.47
N ILE A 138 7.23 1.82 -4.58
CA ILE A 138 8.18 1.57 -5.67
C ILE A 138 9.09 2.78 -5.82
N THR A 139 10.39 2.53 -5.89
CA THR A 139 11.46 3.54 -6.07
C THR A 139 12.60 2.94 -6.90
N PRO A 140 13.60 3.72 -7.32
CA PRO A 140 14.77 3.20 -8.05
C PRO A 140 15.53 2.09 -7.31
N VAL A 141 15.50 2.07 -5.98
CA VAL A 141 16.13 0.99 -5.18
C VAL A 141 15.27 -0.28 -5.05
N GLY A 142 14.08 -0.29 -5.64
CA GLY A 142 13.18 -1.44 -5.68
C GLY A 142 11.83 -1.19 -5.01
N ALA A 143 11.05 -2.28 -4.91
CA ALA A 143 9.75 -2.30 -4.27
C ALA A 143 9.85 -2.75 -2.82
N ALA A 144 9.05 -2.16 -1.93
CA ALA A 144 8.94 -2.52 -0.53
C ALA A 144 7.55 -2.19 0.00
N LEU A 145 7.22 -2.66 1.21
CA LEU A 145 5.98 -2.33 1.89
C LEU A 145 6.16 -1.00 2.63
N ALA A 146 5.25 -0.06 2.39
CA ALA A 146 5.15 1.19 3.16
C ALA A 146 4.08 1.06 4.23
N VAL A 147 4.36 1.58 5.42
CA VAL A 147 3.39 1.79 6.50
C VAL A 147 3.37 3.27 6.79
N ALA A 148 2.20 3.88 6.75
CA ALA A 148 2.01 5.31 6.97
C ALA A 148 1.02 5.57 8.11
N ALA A 149 1.28 6.62 8.85
CA ALA A 149 0.36 7.16 9.84
C ALA A 149 0.38 8.69 9.77
N GLY A 150 -0.75 9.32 10.04
CA GLY A 150 -0.84 10.76 9.96
C GLY A 150 -2.00 11.35 10.73
N MET A 151 -2.04 12.67 10.73
CA MET A 151 -3.15 13.44 11.29
C MET A 151 -3.43 14.65 10.41
N THR A 152 -4.71 14.91 10.20
CA THR A 152 -5.18 16.08 9.48
C THR A 152 -5.61 17.16 10.45
N PHE A 153 -4.95 18.31 10.39
CA PHE A 153 -5.30 19.51 11.11
C PHE A 153 -6.25 20.36 10.27
N ARG A 154 -7.17 21.04 10.92
CA ARG A 154 -8.14 21.93 10.27
C ARG A 154 -7.85 23.37 10.66
N ALA A 155 -7.57 24.22 9.68
CA ALA A 155 -7.30 25.64 9.87
C ALA A 155 -8.19 26.46 8.91
N GLY A 156 -9.30 27.00 9.42
CA GLY A 156 -10.28 27.70 8.60
C GLY A 156 -10.86 26.79 7.49
N GLY A 157 -10.73 27.21 6.24
CA GLY A 157 -11.16 26.45 5.04
C GLY A 157 -10.12 25.44 4.52
N LEU A 158 -8.98 25.29 5.20
CA LEU A 158 -7.89 24.38 4.79
C LEU A 158 -7.84 23.15 5.68
N ASN A 159 -7.54 22.00 5.05
CA ASN A 159 -7.07 20.82 5.73
C ASN A 159 -5.56 20.70 5.51
N VAL A 160 -4.82 20.47 6.59
CA VAL A 160 -3.36 20.31 6.58
C VAL A 160 -3.03 18.92 7.09
N PRO A 161 -2.94 17.91 6.22
CA PRO A 161 -2.47 16.59 6.58
C PRO A 161 -0.96 16.59 6.84
N VAL A 162 -0.55 15.91 7.92
CA VAL A 162 0.85 15.62 8.25
C VAL A 162 0.98 14.12 8.43
N ASN A 163 1.88 13.50 7.68
CA ASN A 163 2.03 12.06 7.58
C ASN A 163 3.48 11.65 7.80
N VAL A 164 3.66 10.55 8.52
CA VAL A 164 4.93 9.82 8.61
C VAL A 164 4.76 8.50 7.91
N ALA A 165 5.70 8.14 7.05
CA ALA A 165 5.73 6.84 6.39
C ALA A 165 7.07 6.15 6.65
N VAL A 166 7.02 4.85 6.91
CA VAL A 166 8.19 4.00 7.11
C VAL A 166 8.17 2.91 6.04
N VAL A 167 9.28 2.75 5.35
CA VAL A 167 9.46 1.78 4.27
C VAL A 167 10.68 0.92 4.57
N PRO A 168 10.53 -0.19 5.30
CA PRO A 168 11.60 -1.15 5.50
C PRO A 168 11.87 -1.93 4.23
N SER A 169 13.14 -2.17 3.93
CA SER A 169 13.58 -2.99 2.81
C SER A 169 14.82 -3.80 3.19
N LYS A 170 15.22 -4.75 2.35
CA LYS A 170 16.46 -5.53 2.55
C LYS A 170 17.72 -4.65 2.57
N SER A 171 17.69 -3.52 1.89
CA SER A 171 18.81 -2.57 1.82
C SER A 171 18.81 -1.54 2.96
N GLY A 172 17.78 -1.51 3.78
CA GLY A 172 17.65 -0.57 4.89
C GLY A 172 16.26 0.04 5.00
N VAL A 173 16.15 1.13 5.75
CA VAL A 173 14.87 1.78 6.07
C VAL A 173 14.85 3.19 5.48
N ARG A 174 13.69 3.60 4.99
CA ARG A 174 13.37 4.98 4.61
C ARG A 174 12.26 5.47 5.54
N VAL A 175 12.43 6.68 6.06
CA VAL A 175 11.41 7.34 6.89
C VAL A 175 11.10 8.69 6.25
N SER A 176 9.85 8.89 5.86
CA SER A 176 9.39 10.13 5.24
C SER A 176 8.47 10.89 6.19
N LEU A 177 8.67 12.19 6.28
CA LEU A 177 7.77 13.13 6.93
C LEU A 177 7.21 14.06 5.86
N LEU A 178 5.91 14.03 5.65
CA LEU A 178 5.21 14.78 4.62
C LEU A 178 4.15 15.67 5.23
N ALA A 179 4.04 16.88 4.73
CA ALA A 179 2.92 17.77 5.00
C ALA A 179 2.25 18.16 3.68
N GLY A 180 0.97 18.48 3.74
CA GLY A 180 0.23 18.93 2.57
C GLY A 180 -0.84 19.94 2.92
N PHE A 181 -1.58 20.36 1.92
CA PHE A 181 -2.77 21.16 2.12
C PHE A 181 -3.80 20.87 1.02
N ASN A 182 -5.06 21.02 1.36
CA ASN A 182 -6.15 21.05 0.39
C ASN A 182 -7.28 21.97 0.90
N THR A 183 -8.02 22.53 -0.05
CA THR A 183 -9.21 23.34 0.25
C THR A 183 -10.42 22.43 0.42
N ARG A 184 -11.27 22.74 1.38
CA ARG A 184 -12.62 22.17 1.44
C ARG A 184 -13.45 22.72 0.28
N ARG A 185 -13.92 21.83 -0.53
CA ARG A 185 -15.01 22.11 -1.49
C ARG A 185 -16.31 21.56 -0.94
#